data_ac2ccd5523f75ba21c0d9aeec5245ad5
#
_entry.id   ac2ccd5523f75ba21c0d9aeec5245ad5
#
_cell.length_a   1.000
_cell.length_b   1.000
_cell.length_c   1.000
_cell.angle_alpha   90.00
_cell.angle_beta   90.00
_cell.angle_gamma   90.00
#
_symmetry.space_group_name_H-M   'P 1'
#
loop_
_entity.id
_entity.type
_entity.pdbx_description
1 polymer ?
#
loop_
_entity_poly.entity_id
_entity_poly.type
_entity_poly.pdbx_seq_one_letter_code
_entity_poly.pdbx_strand_id
1 'polypeptide(L)'
;VGKAKNLKNRVSSYFSKGETKKQKSLRAQINYVDLILTKTESDALILEQSLIRKHKPPYNVQFRDDKSYPIIHIASSKEFPNIFISRQKQKEGISFGPYANVGAMRKNLEMCKKIFKIRDCKDVVFKNRTRPCIEYQIGRCSAPCVGLISQKDYKKDVERVEHFLNGKNEQVLKDLYKNMDKVSVFEIHSYCV
;
A
#
# COMPACT_ATOMS: atom_id res chain seq x y z
N VAL A 1 14.52 20.28 6.10
CA VAL A 1 14.30 19.31 5.01
C VAL A 1 13.23 19.85 4.08
N GLY A 2 13.33 19.60 2.77
CA GLY A 2 12.35 20.03 1.78
C GLY A 2 12.53 19.35 0.44
N LYS A 3 11.46 19.31 -0.38
CA LYS A 3 11.49 18.80 -1.76
C LYS A 3 11.36 19.91 -2.79
N ALA A 4 11.85 19.66 -3.99
CA ALA A 4 11.66 20.54 -5.14
C ALA A 4 11.83 19.78 -6.46
N LYS A 5 11.11 20.23 -7.51
CA LYS A 5 11.33 19.75 -8.88
C LYS A 5 12.68 20.27 -9.43
N ASN A 6 13.06 21.47 -9.04
CA ASN A 6 14.35 22.09 -9.39
C ASN A 6 15.08 22.49 -8.12
N LEU A 7 16.11 21.72 -7.76
CA LEU A 7 16.89 21.93 -6.54
C LEU A 7 17.69 23.22 -6.58
N LYS A 8 18.26 23.62 -7.74
CA LYS A 8 19.00 24.87 -7.90
C LYS A 8 18.13 26.07 -7.53
N ASN A 9 16.92 26.16 -8.12
CA ASN A 9 16.00 27.25 -7.83
C ASN A 9 15.55 27.23 -6.38
N ARG A 10 15.33 26.05 -5.81
CA ARG A 10 14.92 25.90 -4.40
C ARG A 10 15.99 26.38 -3.45
N VAL A 11 17.23 25.97 -3.64
CA VAL A 11 18.36 26.41 -2.80
C VAL A 11 18.57 27.92 -2.96
N SER A 12 18.62 28.44 -4.20
CA SER A 12 18.78 29.87 -4.46
C SER A 12 17.71 30.73 -3.79
N SER A 13 16.46 30.23 -3.66
CA SER A 13 15.37 30.94 -2.99
C SER A 13 15.60 31.22 -1.52
N TYR A 14 16.47 30.46 -0.85
CA TYR A 14 16.86 30.71 0.53
C TYR A 14 17.94 31.82 0.68
N PHE A 15 18.57 32.20 -0.43
CA PHE A 15 19.66 33.21 -0.45
C PHE A 15 19.28 34.46 -1.24
N SER A 16 18.06 34.58 -1.76
CA SER A 16 17.57 35.75 -2.51
C SER A 16 17.17 36.91 -1.59
N LYS A 17 17.12 38.13 -2.15
CA LYS A 17 16.67 39.34 -1.45
C LYS A 17 15.15 39.26 -1.20
N GLY A 18 14.67 39.73 -0.02
CA GLY A 18 13.25 39.71 0.35
C GLY A 18 12.86 38.63 1.38
N GLU A 19 13.81 38.15 2.14
CA GLU A 19 13.67 37.07 3.11
C GLU A 19 12.76 37.42 4.30
N THR A 20 11.93 36.48 4.69
CA THR A 20 11.18 36.55 5.95
C THR A 20 12.12 36.39 7.16
N LYS A 21 11.68 36.86 8.36
CA LYS A 21 12.45 36.66 9.61
C LYS A 21 12.85 35.20 9.84
N LYS A 22 11.95 34.27 9.48
CA LYS A 22 12.18 32.81 9.57
C LYS A 22 13.28 32.33 8.63
N GLN A 23 13.31 32.84 7.40
CA GLN A 23 14.34 32.48 6.41
C GLN A 23 15.72 33.01 6.79
N LYS A 24 15.80 34.24 7.33
CA LYS A 24 17.03 34.80 7.86
C LYS A 24 17.62 33.97 9.00
N SER A 25 16.78 33.56 9.96
CA SER A 25 17.19 32.71 11.08
C SER A 25 17.63 31.31 10.60
N LEU A 26 16.93 30.72 9.65
CA LEU A 26 17.32 29.45 9.05
C LEU A 26 18.67 29.56 8.34
N ARG A 27 18.86 30.60 7.51
CA ARG A 27 20.09 30.80 6.75
C ARG A 27 21.33 30.96 7.67
N ALA A 28 21.18 31.67 8.79
CA ALA A 28 22.28 31.86 9.76
C ALA A 28 22.75 30.54 10.41
N GLN A 29 21.93 29.48 10.34
CA GLN A 29 22.22 28.17 10.94
C GLN A 29 22.58 27.09 9.90
N ILE A 30 22.57 27.42 8.58
CA ILE A 30 22.98 26.48 7.53
C ILE A 30 24.50 26.39 7.48
N ASN A 31 25.04 25.21 7.76
CA ASN A 31 26.45 24.90 7.57
C ASN A 31 26.73 24.24 6.22
N TYR A 32 25.81 23.31 5.81
CA TYR A 32 25.93 22.56 4.55
C TYR A 32 24.54 22.18 4.02
N VAL A 33 24.50 21.76 2.77
CA VAL A 33 23.30 21.32 2.08
C VAL A 33 23.56 19.97 1.45
N ASP A 34 22.77 18.96 1.82
CA ASP A 34 22.77 17.67 1.18
C ASP A 34 21.65 17.56 0.15
N LEU A 35 21.95 16.95 -1.00
CA LEU A 35 21.01 16.78 -2.10
C LEU A 35 20.80 15.29 -2.38
N ILE A 36 19.56 14.85 -2.37
CA ILE A 36 19.17 13.48 -2.70
C ILE A 36 18.22 13.51 -3.90
N LEU A 37 18.61 12.86 -4.99
CA LEU A 37 17.79 12.73 -6.19
C LEU A 37 16.86 11.51 -6.07
N THR A 38 15.59 11.69 -6.40
CA THR A 38 14.58 10.62 -6.42
C THR A 38 14.03 10.44 -7.83
N LYS A 39 13.53 9.25 -8.15
CA LYS A 39 12.97 8.94 -9.48
C LYS A 39 11.62 9.62 -9.72
N THR A 40 10.80 9.74 -8.68
CA THR A 40 9.46 10.31 -8.78
C THR A 40 9.22 11.39 -7.72
N GLU A 41 8.22 12.25 -7.96
CA GLU A 41 7.76 13.23 -6.96
C GLU A 41 7.19 12.56 -5.71
N SER A 42 6.56 11.41 -5.88
CA SER A 42 6.03 10.61 -4.76
C SER A 42 7.15 10.10 -3.86
N ASP A 43 8.25 9.63 -4.43
CA ASP A 43 9.42 9.19 -3.68
C ASP A 43 10.05 10.35 -2.90
N ALA A 44 10.14 11.54 -3.54
CA ALA A 44 10.64 12.74 -2.89
C ALA A 44 9.78 13.14 -1.68
N LEU A 45 8.45 13.02 -1.79
CA LEU A 45 7.53 13.34 -0.71
C LEU A 45 7.66 12.35 0.47
N ILE A 46 7.79 11.06 0.17
CA ILE A 46 7.98 10.00 1.18
C ILE A 46 9.33 10.20 1.90
N LEU A 47 10.38 10.47 1.12
CA LEU A 47 11.73 10.72 1.65
C LEU A 47 11.76 11.96 2.55
N GLU A 48 11.16 13.09 2.11
CA GLU A 48 11.03 14.32 2.91
C GLU A 48 10.37 14.03 4.26
N GLN A 49 9.25 13.33 4.27
CA GLN A 49 8.55 12.97 5.51
C GLN A 49 9.41 12.07 6.41
N SER A 50 10.08 11.08 5.84
CA SER A 50 10.96 10.17 6.58
C SER A 50 12.11 10.90 7.26
N LEU A 51 12.74 11.84 6.55
CA LEU A 51 13.83 12.65 7.07
C LEU A 51 13.35 13.65 8.14
N ILE A 52 12.19 14.29 7.95
CA ILE A 52 11.59 15.16 8.97
C ILE A 52 11.30 14.40 10.27
N ARG A 53 10.79 13.18 10.17
CA ARG A 53 10.55 12.32 11.35
C ARG A 53 11.83 11.90 12.04
N LYS A 54 12.84 11.49 11.26
CA LYS A 54 14.13 11.05 11.79
C LYS A 54 14.86 12.18 12.51
N HIS A 55 14.91 13.36 11.92
CA HIS A 55 15.72 14.48 12.39
C HIS A 55 14.93 15.53 13.18
N LYS A 56 13.59 15.53 13.12
CA LYS A 56 12.70 16.49 13.78
C LYS A 56 13.15 17.96 13.68
N PRO A 57 13.46 18.45 12.47
CA PRO A 57 14.08 19.76 12.30
C PRO A 57 13.14 20.89 12.76
N PRO A 58 13.67 21.93 13.47
CA PRO A 58 12.85 22.96 14.12
C PRO A 58 12.06 23.84 13.13
N TYR A 59 12.54 23.99 11.91
CA TYR A 59 11.93 24.84 10.88
C TYR A 59 10.86 24.13 10.03
N ASN A 60 10.70 22.80 10.12
CA ASN A 60 9.64 22.03 9.44
C ASN A 60 8.43 21.89 10.34
N VAL A 61 7.45 22.80 10.20
CA VAL A 61 6.24 22.83 11.05
C VAL A 61 5.16 21.85 10.58
N GLN A 62 5.01 21.64 9.28
CA GLN A 62 3.86 20.94 8.68
C GLN A 62 3.83 19.41 8.87
N PHE A 63 4.91 18.77 9.23
CA PHE A 63 5.00 17.31 9.36
C PHE A 63 5.38 16.84 10.77
N ARG A 64 5.14 17.68 11.77
CA ARG A 64 5.35 17.31 13.19
C ARG A 64 4.27 16.39 13.73
N ASP A 65 3.10 16.34 13.07
CA ASP A 65 2.05 15.37 13.39
C ASP A 65 2.53 13.94 13.11
N ASP A 66 2.25 13.04 14.03
CA ASP A 66 2.56 11.61 13.96
C ASP A 66 1.81 10.84 12.83
N LYS A 67 1.09 11.56 11.98
CA LYS A 67 0.34 10.98 10.84
C LYS A 67 1.31 10.48 9.76
N SER A 68 1.61 9.20 9.82
CA SER A 68 2.37 8.52 8.77
C SER A 68 1.54 8.34 7.51
N TYR A 69 2.22 8.25 6.35
CA TYR A 69 1.57 7.75 5.16
C TYR A 69 1.01 6.34 5.41
N PRO A 70 -0.16 6.03 4.88
CA PRO A 70 -0.76 4.73 5.06
C PRO A 70 0.08 3.65 4.36
N ILE A 71 0.02 2.47 4.93
CA ILE A 71 0.60 1.23 4.42
C ILE A 71 -0.52 0.22 4.23
N ILE A 72 -0.37 -0.69 3.27
CA ILE A 72 -1.18 -1.89 3.15
C ILE A 72 -0.53 -2.97 3.99
N HIS A 73 -1.30 -3.64 4.83
CA HIS A 73 -0.81 -4.69 5.71
C HIS A 73 -1.54 -6.00 5.48
N ILE A 74 -0.80 -7.10 5.39
CA ILE A 74 -1.30 -8.48 5.31
C ILE A 74 -0.95 -9.17 6.63
N ALA A 75 -1.96 -9.64 7.35
CA ALA A 75 -1.79 -10.33 8.64
C ALA A 75 -1.37 -11.78 8.43
N SER A 76 -0.16 -12.04 7.95
CA SER A 76 0.35 -13.36 7.52
C SER A 76 0.44 -14.40 8.63
N SER A 77 0.40 -13.99 9.90
CA SER A 77 0.41 -14.90 11.05
C SER A 77 -0.89 -15.68 11.23
N LYS A 78 -1.96 -15.35 10.48
CA LYS A 78 -3.26 -15.98 10.59
C LYS A 78 -3.43 -17.07 9.54
N GLU A 79 -4.24 -18.07 9.86
CA GLU A 79 -4.62 -19.15 8.97
C GLU A 79 -5.29 -18.63 7.68
N PHE A 80 -6.18 -17.64 7.83
CA PHE A 80 -6.81 -16.92 6.74
C PHE A 80 -6.53 -15.41 6.89
N PRO A 81 -5.42 -14.89 6.35
CA PRO A 81 -5.06 -13.48 6.48
C PRO A 81 -6.11 -12.55 5.88
N ASN A 82 -6.31 -11.40 6.49
CA ASN A 82 -7.02 -10.28 5.89
C ASN A 82 -6.02 -9.18 5.48
N ILE A 83 -6.46 -8.33 4.55
CA ILE A 83 -5.67 -7.21 4.05
C ILE A 83 -6.36 -5.92 4.45
N PHE A 84 -5.63 -5.03 5.09
CA PHE A 84 -6.18 -3.76 5.56
C PHE A 84 -5.17 -2.61 5.48
N ILE A 85 -5.68 -1.39 5.59
CA ILE A 85 -4.87 -0.17 5.62
C ILE A 85 -4.53 0.17 7.06
N SER A 86 -3.25 0.40 7.34
CA SER A 86 -2.76 0.88 8.63
C SER A 86 -1.87 2.11 8.43
N ARG A 87 -1.78 2.96 9.45
CA ARG A 87 -0.78 4.05 9.51
C ARG A 87 0.39 3.69 10.43
N GLN A 88 0.24 2.65 11.21
CA GLN A 88 1.26 2.14 12.10
C GLN A 88 1.79 0.81 11.58
N LYS A 89 3.11 0.63 11.66
CA LYS A 89 3.73 -0.65 11.34
C LYS A 89 3.24 -1.70 12.34
N GLN A 90 2.63 -2.75 11.84
CA GLN A 90 2.20 -3.86 12.67
C GLN A 90 3.42 -4.74 13.02
N LYS A 91 3.38 -5.39 14.19
CA LYS A 91 4.50 -6.24 14.66
C LYS A 91 4.61 -7.53 13.85
N GLU A 92 3.47 -8.07 13.39
CA GLU A 92 3.39 -9.35 12.68
C GLU A 92 2.77 -9.16 11.30
N GLY A 93 3.29 -9.87 10.30
CA GLY A 93 2.79 -9.84 8.92
C GLY A 93 3.65 -8.98 7.99
N ILE A 94 3.16 -8.81 6.77
CA ILE A 94 3.87 -8.11 5.69
C ILE A 94 3.23 -6.76 5.45
N SER A 95 4.06 -5.73 5.32
CA SER A 95 3.61 -4.34 5.08
C SER A 95 4.17 -3.80 3.77
N PHE A 96 3.31 -3.19 2.96
CA PHE A 96 3.64 -2.57 1.67
C PHE A 96 3.41 -1.06 1.72
N GLY A 97 4.27 -0.30 1.10
CA GLY A 97 4.25 1.16 1.10
C GLY A 97 5.43 1.75 1.86
N PRO A 98 5.43 2.98 2.28
CA PRO A 98 4.27 3.90 2.43
C PRO A 98 3.74 4.47 1.11
N TYR A 99 2.43 4.78 1.06
CA TYR A 99 1.77 5.30 -0.14
C TYR A 99 1.45 6.78 -0.01
N ALA A 100 2.00 7.61 -0.90
CA ALA A 100 1.74 9.04 -0.93
C ALA A 100 0.31 9.37 -1.43
N ASN A 101 -0.21 8.62 -2.41
CA ASN A 101 -1.55 8.78 -2.94
C ASN A 101 -2.53 7.79 -2.28
N VAL A 102 -3.22 8.26 -1.25
CA VAL A 102 -4.19 7.45 -0.48
C VAL A 102 -5.39 7.01 -1.33
N GLY A 103 -5.85 7.85 -2.25
CA GLY A 103 -6.98 7.53 -3.13
C GLY A 103 -6.66 6.39 -4.09
N ALA A 104 -5.52 6.47 -4.77
CA ALA A 104 -5.04 5.41 -5.67
C ALA A 104 -4.78 4.11 -4.89
N MET A 105 -4.16 4.19 -3.72
CA MET A 105 -3.93 3.03 -2.86
C MET A 105 -5.22 2.31 -2.48
N ARG A 106 -6.27 3.05 -2.06
CA ARG A 106 -7.57 2.46 -1.70
C ARG A 106 -8.23 1.74 -2.87
N LYS A 107 -8.23 2.39 -4.06
CA LYS A 107 -8.76 1.79 -5.30
C LYS A 107 -8.03 0.50 -5.66
N ASN A 108 -6.69 0.50 -5.59
CA ASN A 108 -5.87 -0.68 -5.87
C ASN A 108 -6.13 -1.80 -4.87
N LEU A 109 -6.24 -1.49 -3.57
CA LEU A 109 -6.55 -2.47 -2.55
C LEU A 109 -7.93 -3.10 -2.74
N GLU A 110 -8.94 -2.28 -3.05
CA GLU A 110 -10.29 -2.76 -3.34
C GLU A 110 -10.32 -3.67 -4.57
N MET A 111 -9.60 -3.28 -5.63
CA MET A 111 -9.43 -4.11 -6.83
C MET A 111 -8.74 -5.44 -6.51
N CYS A 112 -7.66 -5.44 -5.72
CA CYS A 112 -6.99 -6.66 -5.28
C CYS A 112 -7.94 -7.60 -4.53
N LYS A 113 -8.69 -7.07 -3.55
CA LYS A 113 -9.66 -7.86 -2.79
C LYS A 113 -10.71 -8.50 -3.71
N LYS A 114 -11.20 -7.75 -4.70
CA LYS A 114 -12.19 -8.22 -5.67
C LYS A 114 -11.63 -9.31 -6.60
N ILE A 115 -10.44 -9.12 -7.15
CA ILE A 115 -9.82 -10.06 -8.11
C ILE A 115 -9.42 -11.36 -7.42
N PHE A 116 -8.75 -11.26 -6.27
CA PHE A 116 -8.21 -12.41 -5.54
C PHE A 116 -9.16 -12.95 -4.47
N LYS A 117 -10.38 -12.40 -4.37
CA LYS A 117 -11.45 -12.82 -3.46
C LYS A 117 -11.03 -12.94 -1.99
N ILE A 118 -10.12 -12.04 -1.56
CA ILE A 118 -9.60 -12.01 -0.19
C ILE A 118 -10.65 -11.43 0.75
N ARG A 119 -10.80 -12.05 1.93
CA ARG A 119 -11.75 -11.60 2.95
C ARG A 119 -11.46 -10.17 3.43
N ASP A 120 -12.51 -9.39 3.63
CA ASP A 120 -12.44 -8.02 4.18
C ASP A 120 -13.02 -7.92 5.61
N CYS A 121 -13.63 -8.98 6.10
CA CYS A 121 -14.28 -8.99 7.41
C CYS A 121 -13.25 -8.98 8.56
N LYS A 122 -13.65 -8.36 9.68
CA LYS A 122 -12.88 -8.38 10.93
C LYS A 122 -12.87 -9.81 11.51
N ASP A 123 -11.83 -10.14 12.29
CA ASP A 123 -11.66 -11.48 12.85
C ASP A 123 -12.81 -11.94 13.76
N VAL A 124 -13.40 -11.01 14.51
CA VAL A 124 -14.58 -11.31 15.35
C VAL A 124 -15.76 -11.78 14.48
N VAL A 125 -16.00 -11.09 13.35
CA VAL A 125 -17.06 -11.48 12.41
C VAL A 125 -16.71 -12.78 11.70
N PHE A 126 -15.44 -12.99 11.35
CA PHE A 126 -14.94 -14.20 10.71
C PHE A 126 -15.17 -15.45 11.56
N LYS A 127 -14.81 -15.41 12.84
CA LYS A 127 -14.93 -16.54 13.76
C LYS A 127 -16.38 -16.95 14.10
N ASN A 128 -17.29 -15.98 14.06
CA ASN A 128 -18.69 -16.18 14.48
C ASN A 128 -19.65 -16.43 13.30
N ARG A 129 -19.13 -16.64 12.10
CA ARG A 129 -19.96 -16.89 10.91
C ARG A 129 -20.34 -18.33 10.77
N THR A 130 -21.64 -18.56 10.53
CA THR A 130 -22.22 -19.89 10.26
C THR A 130 -22.72 -20.05 8.82
N ARG A 131 -22.83 -18.95 8.06
CA ARG A 131 -23.26 -18.93 6.66
C ARG A 131 -22.47 -17.93 5.83
N PRO A 132 -22.30 -18.12 4.50
CA PRO A 132 -21.67 -17.18 3.61
C PRO A 132 -22.30 -15.78 3.68
N CYS A 133 -21.48 -14.74 3.57
CA CYS A 133 -21.96 -13.35 3.56
C CYS A 133 -22.24 -12.86 2.14
N ILE A 134 -22.78 -11.65 2.04
CA ILE A 134 -23.07 -11.01 0.76
C ILE A 134 -21.82 -10.88 -0.12
N GLU A 135 -20.63 -10.65 0.46
CA GLU A 135 -19.37 -10.55 -0.29
C GLU A 135 -19.03 -11.85 -1.04
N TYR A 136 -19.41 -13.00 -0.49
CA TYR A 136 -19.30 -14.27 -1.21
C TYR A 136 -20.33 -14.36 -2.35
N GLN A 137 -21.58 -14.00 -2.09
CA GLN A 137 -22.65 -14.08 -3.07
C GLN A 137 -22.39 -13.20 -4.30
N ILE A 138 -21.77 -12.03 -4.10
CA ILE A 138 -21.39 -11.13 -5.21
C ILE A 138 -19.98 -11.43 -5.76
N GLY A 139 -19.38 -12.57 -5.41
CA GLY A 139 -18.09 -13.03 -5.95
C GLY A 139 -16.84 -12.27 -5.49
N ARG A 140 -16.93 -11.50 -4.39
CA ARG A 140 -15.80 -10.71 -3.86
C ARG A 140 -15.01 -11.38 -2.74
N CYS A 141 -15.47 -12.53 -2.24
CA CYS A 141 -14.82 -13.29 -1.18
C CYS A 141 -14.96 -14.78 -1.45
N SER A 142 -13.96 -15.57 -1.11
CA SER A 142 -13.96 -17.03 -1.23
C SER A 142 -14.61 -17.75 -0.05
N ALA A 143 -15.19 -17.00 0.91
CA ALA A 143 -15.86 -17.49 2.12
C ALA A 143 -15.05 -18.50 2.97
N PRO A 144 -13.81 -18.18 3.35
CA PRO A 144 -13.02 -19.07 4.21
C PRO A 144 -13.63 -19.27 5.62
N CYS A 145 -14.49 -18.33 6.05
CA CYS A 145 -15.15 -18.38 7.35
C CYS A 145 -16.13 -19.57 7.52
N VAL A 146 -16.59 -20.17 6.43
CA VAL A 146 -17.51 -21.32 6.41
C VAL A 146 -16.90 -22.51 5.65
N GLY A 147 -15.60 -22.51 5.42
CA GLY A 147 -14.86 -23.64 4.85
C GLY A 147 -15.06 -23.87 3.35
N LEU A 148 -15.56 -22.87 2.59
CA LEU A 148 -15.77 -23.01 1.14
C LEU A 148 -14.48 -22.91 0.32
N ILE A 149 -13.35 -22.61 0.94
CA ILE A 149 -12.01 -22.64 0.33
C ILE A 149 -11.04 -23.30 1.30
N SER A 150 -10.10 -24.09 0.78
CA SER A 150 -9.04 -24.68 1.58
C SER A 150 -8.02 -23.61 2.02
N GLN A 151 -7.36 -23.83 3.16
CA GLN A 151 -6.29 -22.95 3.63
C GLN A 151 -5.16 -22.84 2.59
N LYS A 152 -4.84 -23.96 1.93
CA LYS A 152 -3.78 -24.02 0.90
C LYS A 152 -4.11 -23.13 -0.31
N ASP A 153 -5.35 -23.16 -0.79
CA ASP A 153 -5.76 -22.39 -1.95
C ASP A 153 -5.93 -20.91 -1.60
N TYR A 154 -6.47 -20.61 -0.41
CA TYR A 154 -6.52 -19.23 0.08
C TYR A 154 -5.12 -18.61 0.24
N LYS A 155 -4.14 -19.39 0.69
CA LYS A 155 -2.75 -18.94 0.81
C LYS A 155 -2.15 -18.58 -0.55
N LYS A 156 -2.44 -19.36 -1.60
CA LYS A 156 -2.02 -19.02 -2.99
C LYS A 156 -2.60 -17.69 -3.45
N ASP A 157 -3.88 -17.41 -3.10
CA ASP A 157 -4.50 -16.13 -3.46
C ASP A 157 -3.84 -14.96 -2.72
N VAL A 158 -3.46 -15.14 -1.45
CA VAL A 158 -2.69 -14.16 -0.68
C VAL A 158 -1.30 -13.93 -1.30
N GLU A 159 -0.58 -14.99 -1.68
CA GLU A 159 0.72 -14.91 -2.35
C GLU A 159 0.65 -14.13 -3.68
N ARG A 160 -0.43 -14.31 -4.45
CA ARG A 160 -0.68 -13.53 -5.67
C ARG A 160 -0.85 -12.04 -5.37
N VAL A 161 -1.56 -11.69 -4.30
CA VAL A 161 -1.67 -10.31 -3.85
C VAL A 161 -0.32 -9.74 -3.41
N GLU A 162 0.49 -10.51 -2.71
CA GLU A 162 1.85 -10.11 -2.33
C GLU A 162 2.73 -9.84 -3.57
N HIS A 163 2.67 -10.71 -4.57
CA HIS A 163 3.39 -10.51 -5.83
C HIS A 163 2.92 -9.25 -6.55
N PHE A 164 1.62 -9.01 -6.62
CA PHE A 164 1.05 -7.81 -7.22
C PHE A 164 1.50 -6.53 -6.50
N LEU A 165 1.44 -6.51 -5.17
CA LEU A 165 1.85 -5.35 -4.37
C LEU A 165 3.37 -5.10 -4.41
N ASN A 166 4.17 -6.13 -4.69
CA ASN A 166 5.61 -6.03 -4.94
C ASN A 166 5.96 -5.62 -6.38
N GLY A 167 4.96 -5.40 -7.25
CA GLY A 167 5.17 -5.01 -8.64
C GLY A 167 5.55 -6.16 -9.58
N LYS A 168 5.46 -7.43 -9.15
CA LYS A 168 5.70 -8.62 -9.97
C LYS A 168 4.48 -8.98 -10.83
N ASN A 169 3.99 -8.01 -11.61
CA ASN A 169 2.71 -8.10 -12.32
C ASN A 169 2.70 -9.17 -13.42
N GLU A 170 3.83 -9.39 -14.11
CA GLU A 170 3.90 -10.39 -15.19
C GLU A 170 3.61 -11.81 -14.70
N GLN A 171 4.09 -12.16 -13.51
CA GLN A 171 3.87 -13.48 -12.92
C GLN A 171 2.41 -13.67 -12.53
N VAL A 172 1.80 -12.65 -11.96
CA VAL A 172 0.37 -12.64 -11.61
C VAL A 172 -0.51 -12.74 -12.85
N LEU A 173 -0.19 -12.00 -13.91
CA LEU A 173 -0.92 -12.08 -15.19
C LEU A 173 -0.84 -13.47 -15.81
N LYS A 174 0.34 -14.09 -15.86
CA LYS A 174 0.49 -15.47 -16.37
C LYS A 174 -0.36 -16.48 -15.60
N ASP A 175 -0.43 -16.35 -14.29
CA ASP A 175 -1.23 -17.24 -13.44
C ASP A 175 -2.75 -17.02 -13.64
N LEU A 176 -3.18 -15.76 -13.81
CA LEU A 176 -4.57 -15.44 -14.12
C LEU A 176 -4.98 -15.97 -15.50
N TYR A 177 -4.17 -15.79 -16.54
CA TYR A 177 -4.43 -16.37 -17.87
C TYR A 177 -4.54 -17.89 -17.84
N LYS A 178 -3.62 -18.59 -17.16
CA LYS A 178 -3.71 -20.06 -17.00
C LYS A 178 -5.00 -20.52 -16.31
N ASN A 179 -5.53 -19.70 -15.38
CA ASN A 179 -6.80 -20.03 -14.72
C ASN A 179 -8.00 -19.75 -15.64
N MET A 180 -7.95 -18.71 -16.46
CA MET A 180 -8.99 -18.43 -17.47
C MET A 180 -9.07 -19.55 -18.50
N ASP A 181 -7.94 -20.03 -19.01
CA ASP A 181 -7.90 -21.14 -19.99
C ASP A 181 -8.51 -22.42 -19.41
N LYS A 182 -8.29 -22.71 -18.13
CA LYS A 182 -8.90 -23.87 -17.45
C LYS A 182 -10.41 -23.74 -17.32
N VAL A 183 -10.94 -22.55 -17.04
CA VAL A 183 -12.38 -22.31 -16.90
C VAL A 183 -13.07 -22.39 -18.26
N SER A 184 -12.50 -21.84 -19.31
CA SER A 184 -13.06 -21.89 -20.68
C SER A 184 -13.14 -23.33 -21.23
N VAL A 185 -12.16 -24.16 -20.91
CA VAL A 185 -12.19 -25.59 -21.30
C VAL A 185 -13.29 -26.36 -20.53
N PHE A 186 -13.57 -26.02 -19.29
CA PHE A 186 -14.64 -26.67 -18.49
C PHE A 186 -16.04 -26.26 -18.95
N GLU A 187 -16.25 -24.99 -19.33
CA GLU A 187 -17.57 -24.55 -19.82
C GLU A 187 -17.90 -25.15 -21.19
N ILE A 188 -16.93 -25.31 -22.08
CA ILE A 188 -17.15 -25.93 -23.41
C ILE A 188 -17.55 -27.40 -23.26
N HIS A 189 -17.04 -28.13 -22.26
CA HIS A 189 -17.40 -29.53 -22.01
C HIS A 189 -18.80 -29.72 -21.40
N SER A 190 -19.33 -28.73 -20.70
CA SER A 190 -20.66 -28.81 -20.07
C SER A 190 -21.83 -28.45 -21.00
N TYR A 191 -21.54 -27.90 -22.20
CA TYR A 191 -22.54 -27.59 -23.23
C TYR A 191 -22.60 -28.65 -24.35
N CYS A 192 -21.81 -29.72 -24.30
CA CYS A 192 -21.74 -30.78 -25.30
C CYS A 192 -22.28 -32.14 -24.77
N VAL A 193 -23.20 -32.13 -23.81
CA VAL A 193 -23.93 -33.34 -23.37
C VAL A 193 -25.41 -33.09 -23.44
#